data_fa075db309576170eb35e01c92ea3ca6
#
_entry.id   fa075db309576170eb35e01c92ea3ca6
#
_cell.length_a   1.000
_cell.length_b   1.000
_cell.length_c   1.000
_cell.angle_alpha   90.00
_cell.angle_beta   90.00
_cell.angle_gamma   90.00
#
_symmetry.space_group_name_H-M   'P 1'
#
loop_
_entity.id
_entity.type
_entity.pdbx_description
1 polymer ?
#
loop_
_entity_poly.entity_id
_entity_poly.type
_entity_poly.pdbx_seq_one_letter_code
_entity_poly.pdbx_strand_id
1 'polypeptide(L)'
;MTRRVGLQVVILGLCAMAAPSLAQAQSLRYPEKSVTMISDAGAGASVDVGTRIIAESLGKLWGQTATVVNHPGANGSIAARAASEATSDGYTLYTPASSTFVALPTVAPNLPVKLPRDFLPIGFLADQPLFLAVNPASGITSVRDLVDRAKKEPGTISVAVSGVGRMTHLTSIMLQQQAGITLIPVPYTGGPSAALADVFSGRVAMIIEGYAGIIGSVTAGQVKLIATTAAHRLSEFRDLPTVAETIPGVAASGWFMIAAPVGTPAPIIAKVSADVTKVVNDLEIKKRLAAIGSYTNAMTPQETEAFVAKEQETWLPVLQRVSKQ
;
A
#
# COMPACT_ATOMS: atom_id res chain seq x y z
N MET A 1 -93.26 39.86 -20.12
CA MET A 1 -92.02 40.64 -20.08
C MET A 1 -91.09 40.09 -19.01
N THR A 2 -90.18 39.22 -19.36
CA THR A 2 -89.26 38.54 -18.41
C THR A 2 -87.85 38.73 -18.90
N ARG A 3 -87.09 39.53 -18.17
CA ARG A 3 -85.61 39.75 -18.38
C ARG A 3 -84.86 38.60 -17.78
N ARG A 4 -84.09 37.91 -18.57
CA ARG A 4 -83.04 36.97 -18.14
C ARG A 4 -81.76 37.74 -17.81
N VAL A 5 -81.25 37.56 -16.61
CA VAL A 5 -79.99 38.07 -16.14
C VAL A 5 -78.97 36.91 -16.33
N GLY A 6 -77.99 37.10 -17.19
CA GLY A 6 -76.88 36.12 -17.37
C GLY A 6 -75.80 36.30 -16.34
N LEU A 7 -75.48 35.24 -15.65
CA LEU A 7 -74.40 35.17 -14.66
C LEU A 7 -73.11 34.78 -15.37
N GLN A 8 -72.13 35.68 -15.50
CA GLN A 8 -70.80 35.39 -15.99
C GLN A 8 -69.97 34.90 -14.82
N VAL A 9 -69.55 33.63 -14.93
CA VAL A 9 -68.53 33.03 -14.01
C VAL A 9 -67.15 33.33 -14.56
N VAL A 10 -66.39 34.17 -13.84
CA VAL A 10 -64.96 34.42 -14.09
C VAL A 10 -64.15 33.35 -13.39
N ILE A 11 -63.55 32.43 -14.16
CA ILE A 11 -62.59 31.46 -13.62
C ILE A 11 -61.25 32.14 -13.58
N LEU A 12 -60.76 32.51 -12.40
CA LEU A 12 -59.33 32.89 -12.18
C LEU A 12 -58.52 31.64 -12.12
N GLY A 13 -57.76 31.39 -13.20
CA GLY A 13 -56.72 30.35 -13.24
C GLY A 13 -55.51 30.73 -12.37
N LEU A 14 -55.34 30.05 -11.25
CA LEU A 14 -54.14 30.15 -10.40
C LEU A 14 -52.99 29.38 -11.08
N CYS A 15 -52.13 30.07 -11.83
CA CYS A 15 -50.85 29.53 -12.27
C CYS A 15 -49.92 29.42 -11.06
N ALA A 16 -49.86 28.24 -10.48
CA ALA A 16 -48.78 27.89 -9.52
C ALA A 16 -47.45 27.79 -10.26
N MET A 17 -46.64 28.84 -10.22
CA MET A 17 -45.23 28.79 -10.63
C MET A 17 -44.51 27.85 -9.68
N ALA A 18 -44.23 26.61 -10.16
CA ALA A 18 -43.26 25.72 -9.53
C ALA A 18 -41.86 26.34 -9.69
N ALA A 19 -41.42 27.04 -8.64
CA ALA A 19 -40.03 27.46 -8.56
C ALA A 19 -39.15 26.20 -8.53
N PRO A 20 -38.13 26.06 -9.43
CA PRO A 20 -37.16 24.98 -9.31
C PRO A 20 -36.43 25.18 -7.97
N SER A 21 -36.59 24.22 -7.05
CA SER A 21 -35.75 24.10 -5.88
C SER A 21 -34.31 23.91 -6.38
N LEU A 22 -33.53 24.99 -6.39
CA LEU A 22 -32.09 24.93 -6.45
C LEU A 22 -31.67 24.20 -5.17
N ALA A 23 -31.52 22.88 -5.28
CA ALA A 23 -30.80 22.09 -4.29
C ALA A 23 -29.39 22.71 -4.26
N GLN A 24 -29.17 23.62 -3.31
CA GLN A 24 -27.83 24.09 -2.99
C GLN A 24 -27.03 22.83 -2.65
N ALA A 25 -26.12 22.45 -3.55
CA ALA A 25 -25.08 21.50 -3.24
C ALA A 25 -24.30 22.09 -2.05
N GLN A 26 -24.67 21.67 -0.84
CA GLN A 26 -23.90 22.00 0.35
C GLN A 26 -22.48 21.50 0.07
N SER A 27 -21.54 22.42 -0.05
CA SER A 27 -20.14 22.08 -0.20
C SER A 27 -19.75 21.21 0.99
N LEU A 28 -19.34 19.97 0.70
CA LEU A 28 -18.93 19.02 1.73
C LEU A 28 -17.79 19.65 2.55
N ARG A 29 -18.07 20.02 3.79
CA ARG A 29 -17.05 20.50 4.73
C ARG A 29 -16.33 19.29 5.34
N TYR A 30 -15.44 18.69 4.58
CA TYR A 30 -14.66 17.55 5.02
C TYR A 30 -13.19 17.72 4.58
N PRO A 31 -12.23 17.45 5.48
CA PRO A 31 -12.40 17.20 6.92
C PRO A 31 -12.49 18.50 7.73
N GLU A 32 -13.28 18.51 8.83
CA GLU A 32 -13.37 19.62 9.80
C GLU A 32 -12.54 19.37 11.07
N LYS A 33 -12.00 18.16 11.24
CA LYS A 33 -11.12 17.73 12.33
C LYS A 33 -10.01 16.83 11.79
N SER A 34 -9.07 16.48 12.64
CA SER A 34 -7.95 15.58 12.29
C SER A 34 -8.43 14.23 11.77
N VAL A 35 -7.75 13.70 10.75
CA VAL A 35 -7.98 12.39 10.15
C VAL A 35 -6.90 11.42 10.61
N THR A 36 -7.30 10.23 11.04
CA THR A 36 -6.38 9.13 11.39
C THR A 36 -6.19 8.21 10.19
N MET A 37 -4.97 7.87 9.88
CA MET A 37 -4.60 6.88 8.85
C MET A 37 -3.94 5.68 9.55
N ILE A 38 -4.69 4.59 9.69
CA ILE A 38 -4.19 3.34 10.28
C ILE A 38 -3.30 2.66 9.25
N SER A 39 -2.06 2.31 9.63
CA SER A 39 -1.12 1.56 8.80
C SER A 39 -0.79 0.21 9.44
N ASP A 40 -0.66 -0.82 8.63
CA ASP A 40 -0.25 -2.17 9.06
C ASP A 40 1.26 -2.38 9.01
N ALA A 41 2.01 -1.37 8.57
CA ALA A 41 3.45 -1.42 8.52
C ALA A 41 4.07 -1.09 9.87
N GLY A 42 5.22 -1.66 10.17
CA GLY A 42 6.07 -1.23 11.28
C GLY A 42 6.63 0.17 11.03
N ALA A 43 6.86 0.92 12.11
CA ALA A 43 7.43 2.26 12.02
C ALA A 43 8.80 2.24 11.30
N GLY A 44 9.02 3.19 10.38
CA GLY A 44 10.22 3.29 9.58
C GLY A 44 10.31 2.30 8.40
N ALA A 45 9.35 1.39 8.24
CA ALA A 45 9.23 0.60 7.01
C ALA A 45 8.80 1.50 5.83
N SER A 46 9.11 1.07 4.60
CA SER A 46 8.87 1.91 3.41
C SER A 46 7.42 2.33 3.23
N VAL A 47 6.45 1.45 3.55
CA VAL A 47 5.02 1.80 3.54
C VAL A 47 4.71 2.90 4.56
N ASP A 48 5.27 2.82 5.78
CA ASP A 48 5.07 3.84 6.82
C ASP A 48 5.63 5.20 6.37
N VAL A 49 6.87 5.22 5.87
CA VAL A 49 7.51 6.47 5.41
C VAL A 49 6.74 7.08 4.25
N GLY A 50 6.36 6.28 3.24
CA GLY A 50 5.57 6.74 2.11
C GLY A 50 4.19 7.26 2.54
N THR A 51 3.50 6.55 3.43
CA THR A 51 2.21 6.98 3.98
C THR A 51 2.32 8.32 4.69
N ARG A 52 3.40 8.57 5.48
CA ARG A 52 3.62 9.85 6.18
C ARG A 52 3.84 11.00 5.22
N ILE A 53 4.55 10.80 4.11
CA ILE A 53 4.73 11.83 3.06
C ILE A 53 3.37 12.22 2.47
N ILE A 54 2.52 11.23 2.17
CA ILE A 54 1.17 11.48 1.65
C ILE A 54 0.28 12.15 2.72
N ALA A 55 0.29 11.65 3.96
CA ALA A 55 -0.48 12.21 5.06
C ALA A 55 -0.13 13.68 5.34
N GLU A 56 1.16 14.03 5.35
CA GLU A 56 1.63 15.41 5.46
C GLU A 56 1.02 16.30 4.37
N SER A 57 1.02 15.81 3.14
CA SER A 57 0.54 16.56 1.97
C SER A 57 -0.98 16.70 1.96
N LEU A 58 -1.70 15.63 2.33
CA LEU A 58 -3.15 15.69 2.52
C LEU A 58 -3.51 16.65 3.66
N GLY A 59 -2.78 16.61 4.78
CA GLY A 59 -2.99 17.50 5.90
C GLY A 59 -2.83 18.97 5.51
N LYS A 60 -1.81 19.31 4.73
CA LYS A 60 -1.62 20.66 4.15
C LYS A 60 -2.78 21.07 3.24
N LEU A 61 -3.24 20.15 2.38
CA LEU A 61 -4.36 20.40 1.47
C LEU A 61 -5.68 20.62 2.22
N TRP A 62 -5.89 19.89 3.32
CA TRP A 62 -7.12 19.94 4.11
C TRP A 62 -7.15 21.07 5.16
N GLY A 63 -5.99 21.64 5.50
CA GLY A 63 -5.89 22.52 6.67
C GLY A 63 -6.17 21.81 7.99
N GLN A 64 -6.10 20.48 8.01
CA GLN A 64 -6.32 19.61 9.16
C GLN A 64 -5.19 18.59 9.27
N THR A 65 -4.90 18.10 10.48
CA THR A 65 -3.85 17.10 10.66
C THR A 65 -4.29 15.74 10.12
N ALA A 66 -3.44 15.10 9.30
CA ALA A 66 -3.57 13.69 8.96
C ALA A 66 -2.48 12.90 9.73
N THR A 67 -2.89 12.07 10.69
CA THR A 67 -1.98 11.35 11.59
C THR A 67 -1.88 9.89 11.20
N VAL A 68 -0.65 9.39 11.00
CA VAL A 68 -0.40 7.96 10.75
C VAL A 68 -0.19 7.22 12.07
N VAL A 69 -1.00 6.19 12.29
CA VAL A 69 -0.93 5.31 13.47
C VAL A 69 -0.60 3.89 13.01
N ASN A 70 0.50 3.33 13.52
CA ASN A 70 0.95 2.01 13.14
C ASN A 70 0.34 0.94 14.05
N HIS A 71 -0.26 -0.09 13.44
CA HIS A 71 -0.73 -1.31 14.10
C HIS A 71 -0.07 -2.53 13.44
N PRO A 72 1.25 -2.73 13.63
CA PRO A 72 1.96 -3.85 13.01
C PRO A 72 1.60 -5.19 13.66
N GLY A 73 1.91 -6.28 12.97
CA GLY A 73 1.78 -7.64 13.48
C GLY A 73 0.66 -8.44 12.84
N ALA A 74 0.70 -9.75 13.09
CA ALA A 74 -0.22 -10.76 12.57
C ALA A 74 -0.55 -10.56 11.06
N ASN A 75 0.48 -10.30 10.25
CA ASN A 75 0.41 -10.05 8.80
C ASN A 75 -0.51 -8.90 8.38
N GLY A 76 -0.75 -7.93 9.26
CA GLY A 76 -1.63 -6.78 9.01
C GLY A 76 -3.06 -6.98 9.51
N SER A 77 -3.43 -8.14 10.06
CA SER A 77 -4.80 -8.38 10.56
C SER A 77 -5.16 -7.50 11.75
N ILE A 78 -4.19 -7.11 12.58
CA ILE A 78 -4.42 -6.20 13.71
C ILE A 78 -4.89 -4.83 13.19
N ALA A 79 -4.17 -4.27 12.23
CA ALA A 79 -4.55 -2.99 11.61
C ALA A 79 -5.87 -3.09 10.83
N ALA A 80 -6.04 -4.16 10.05
CA ALA A 80 -7.26 -4.40 9.28
C ALA A 80 -8.49 -4.47 10.21
N ARG A 81 -8.38 -5.18 11.33
CA ARG A 81 -9.44 -5.25 12.33
C ARG A 81 -9.72 -3.88 12.95
N ALA A 82 -8.70 -3.18 13.43
CA ALA A 82 -8.85 -1.85 14.03
C ALA A 82 -9.50 -0.86 13.04
N ALA A 83 -9.13 -0.93 11.76
CA ALA A 83 -9.72 -0.08 10.73
C ALA A 83 -11.17 -0.47 10.42
N SER A 84 -11.51 -1.77 10.34
CA SER A 84 -12.87 -2.22 10.03
C SER A 84 -13.87 -1.96 11.16
N GLU A 85 -13.41 -1.90 12.41
CA GLU A 85 -14.20 -1.60 13.60
C GLU A 85 -14.34 -0.08 13.84
N ALA A 86 -13.62 0.75 13.08
CA ALA A 86 -13.71 2.21 13.20
C ALA A 86 -15.03 2.76 12.66
N THR A 87 -15.44 3.93 13.16
CA THR A 87 -16.63 4.62 12.65
C THR A 87 -16.46 4.96 11.17
N SER A 88 -17.49 4.63 10.37
CA SER A 88 -17.49 4.88 8.91
C SER A 88 -17.82 6.34 8.58
N ASP A 89 -17.25 7.31 9.33
CA ASP A 89 -17.47 8.75 9.15
C ASP A 89 -16.39 9.43 8.28
N GLY A 90 -15.42 8.64 7.78
CA GLY A 90 -14.31 9.11 6.97
C GLY A 90 -13.11 9.66 7.77
N TYR A 91 -13.20 9.79 9.09
CA TYR A 91 -12.11 10.31 9.91
C TYR A 91 -11.11 9.24 10.37
N THR A 92 -11.41 7.98 10.08
CA THR A 92 -10.44 6.89 10.16
C THR A 92 -10.31 6.25 8.79
N LEU A 93 -9.14 6.36 8.19
CA LEU A 93 -8.79 5.77 6.90
C LEU A 93 -7.79 4.64 7.14
N TYR A 94 -7.71 3.70 6.22
CA TYR A 94 -6.81 2.57 6.28
C TYR A 94 -5.78 2.63 5.15
N THR A 95 -4.52 2.43 5.46
CA THR A 95 -3.42 2.37 4.49
C THR A 95 -2.74 1.00 4.57
N PRO A 96 -3.35 -0.03 3.95
CA PRO A 96 -2.79 -1.37 3.91
C PRO A 96 -1.56 -1.44 3.03
N ALA A 97 -0.59 -2.26 3.44
CA ALA A 97 0.41 -2.77 2.53
C ALA A 97 -0.20 -3.87 1.64
N SER A 98 0.34 -4.06 0.44
CA SER A 98 -0.13 -5.03 -0.57
C SER A 98 -0.44 -6.41 0.00
N SER A 99 0.47 -6.96 0.81
CA SER A 99 0.32 -8.30 1.36
C SER A 99 -0.94 -8.49 2.21
N THR A 100 -1.47 -7.46 2.85
CA THR A 100 -2.67 -7.56 3.66
C THR A 100 -3.91 -7.80 2.81
N PHE A 101 -4.01 -7.18 1.64
CA PHE A 101 -5.13 -7.42 0.73
C PHE A 101 -4.90 -8.63 -0.19
N VAL A 102 -3.64 -8.94 -0.50
CA VAL A 102 -3.26 -10.01 -1.43
C VAL A 102 -3.11 -11.36 -0.71
N ALA A 103 -2.30 -11.40 0.34
CA ALA A 103 -1.90 -12.66 0.96
C ALA A 103 -2.79 -13.08 2.12
N LEU A 104 -3.19 -12.13 2.97
CA LEU A 104 -3.90 -12.44 4.20
C LEU A 104 -5.22 -13.20 3.99
N PRO A 105 -6.05 -12.94 2.95
CA PRO A 105 -7.24 -13.74 2.68
C PRO A 105 -6.96 -15.22 2.45
N THR A 106 -5.81 -15.54 1.88
CA THR A 106 -5.41 -16.94 1.59
C THR A 106 -4.72 -17.60 2.78
N VAL A 107 -3.80 -16.90 3.46
CA VAL A 107 -3.00 -17.49 4.55
C VAL A 107 -3.74 -17.49 5.88
N ALA A 108 -4.79 -16.71 6.04
CA ALA A 108 -5.61 -16.64 7.25
C ALA A 108 -7.11 -16.45 6.92
N PRO A 109 -7.75 -17.45 6.28
CA PRO A 109 -9.13 -17.33 5.75
C PRO A 109 -10.20 -17.18 6.86
N ASN A 110 -9.89 -17.53 8.10
CA ASN A 110 -10.81 -17.50 9.22
C ASN A 110 -10.80 -16.19 10.02
N LEU A 111 -10.15 -15.13 9.49
CA LEU A 111 -10.18 -13.83 10.14
C LEU A 111 -11.62 -13.26 10.20
N PRO A 112 -11.95 -12.55 11.28
CA PRO A 112 -13.26 -11.88 11.41
C PRO A 112 -13.44 -10.79 10.36
N VAL A 113 -12.36 -10.07 9.99
CA VAL A 113 -12.35 -9.07 8.91
C VAL A 113 -12.24 -9.75 7.55
N LYS A 114 -13.10 -9.38 6.60
CA LYS A 114 -13.12 -9.94 5.24
C LYS A 114 -12.45 -8.98 4.26
N LEU A 115 -11.27 -9.35 3.80
CA LEU A 115 -10.45 -8.55 2.90
C LEU A 115 -10.63 -9.00 1.43
N PRO A 116 -10.80 -8.08 0.48
CA PRO A 116 -10.91 -6.63 0.66
C PRO A 116 -12.32 -6.15 1.01
N ARG A 117 -13.32 -7.02 1.11
CA ARG A 117 -14.77 -6.76 1.13
C ARG A 117 -15.24 -5.76 2.19
N ASP A 118 -14.60 -5.75 3.38
CA ASP A 118 -15.01 -4.87 4.48
C ASP A 118 -14.43 -3.45 4.34
N PHE A 119 -13.81 -3.16 3.17
CA PHE A 119 -13.21 -1.87 2.86
C PHE A 119 -13.64 -1.36 1.48
N LEU A 120 -13.73 -0.03 1.38
CA LEU A 120 -13.91 0.69 0.13
C LEU A 120 -12.55 1.24 -0.32
N PRO A 121 -12.01 0.82 -1.47
CA PRO A 121 -10.82 1.46 -2.03
C PRO A 121 -11.08 2.94 -2.30
N ILE A 122 -10.13 3.80 -1.99
CA ILE A 122 -10.21 5.24 -2.25
C ILE A 122 -9.26 5.62 -3.38
N GLY A 123 -8.03 5.09 -3.35
CA GLY A 123 -7.05 5.35 -4.38
C GLY A 123 -5.72 4.68 -4.08
N PHE A 124 -4.99 4.41 -5.14
CA PHE A 124 -3.63 3.87 -5.07
C PHE A 124 -2.66 4.99 -4.69
N LEU A 125 -1.69 4.69 -3.85
CA LEU A 125 -0.71 5.67 -3.39
C LEU A 125 0.63 5.51 -4.11
N ALA A 126 1.24 4.33 -4.02
CA ALA A 126 2.50 4.06 -4.73
C ALA A 126 2.83 2.58 -4.84
N ASP A 127 3.57 2.23 -5.88
CA ASP A 127 4.37 1.02 -6.00
C ASP A 127 5.65 1.14 -5.19
N GLN A 128 6.09 0.01 -4.63
CA GLN A 128 7.32 -0.10 -3.86
C GLN A 128 8.09 -1.36 -4.26
N PRO A 129 8.90 -1.31 -5.31
CA PRO A 129 9.86 -2.37 -5.60
C PRO A 129 10.73 -2.65 -4.37
N LEU A 130 11.06 -3.90 -4.15
CA LEU A 130 11.93 -4.28 -3.05
C LEU A 130 13.39 -4.28 -3.49
N PHE A 131 14.27 -4.18 -2.50
CA PHE A 131 15.71 -4.17 -2.70
C PHE A 131 16.32 -5.32 -1.93
N LEU A 132 17.29 -5.98 -2.56
CA LEU A 132 18.13 -6.98 -1.96
C LEU A 132 19.40 -6.28 -1.45
N ALA A 133 19.56 -6.21 -0.15
CA ALA A 133 20.73 -5.63 0.49
C ALA A 133 21.46 -6.69 1.32
N VAL A 134 22.77 -6.71 1.25
CA VAL A 134 23.63 -7.69 1.92
C VAL A 134 24.55 -7.02 2.93
N ASN A 135 24.92 -7.76 3.97
CA ASN A 135 26.06 -7.38 4.79
C ASN A 135 27.34 -7.43 3.94
N PRO A 136 28.14 -6.36 3.84
CA PRO A 136 29.38 -6.39 3.07
C PRO A 136 30.34 -7.52 3.49
N ALA A 137 30.37 -7.87 4.79
CA ALA A 137 31.19 -8.97 5.31
C ALA A 137 30.70 -10.36 4.90
N SER A 138 29.47 -10.51 4.38
CA SER A 138 28.98 -11.79 3.83
C SER A 138 29.74 -12.22 2.58
N GLY A 139 30.43 -11.28 1.92
CA GLY A 139 31.12 -11.49 0.67
C GLY A 139 30.19 -11.72 -0.53
N ILE A 140 28.86 -11.64 -0.37
CA ILE A 140 27.90 -11.72 -1.48
C ILE A 140 27.96 -10.39 -2.25
N THR A 141 28.23 -10.47 -3.56
CA THR A 141 28.47 -9.28 -4.38
C THR A 141 27.40 -9.01 -5.44
N SER A 142 26.61 -10.01 -5.79
CA SER A 142 25.58 -9.95 -6.84
C SER A 142 24.52 -11.02 -6.64
N VAL A 143 23.41 -10.93 -7.40
CA VAL A 143 22.38 -11.99 -7.43
C VAL A 143 22.95 -13.31 -7.96
N ARG A 144 23.86 -13.27 -8.92
CA ARG A 144 24.53 -14.47 -9.44
C ARG A 144 25.34 -15.15 -8.33
N ASP A 145 26.18 -14.40 -7.62
CA ASP A 145 26.98 -14.91 -6.50
C ASP A 145 26.10 -15.47 -5.37
N LEU A 146 24.97 -14.78 -5.04
CA LEU A 146 23.97 -15.30 -4.09
C LEU A 146 23.45 -16.68 -4.52
N VAL A 147 23.06 -16.83 -5.79
CA VAL A 147 22.52 -18.09 -6.34
C VAL A 147 23.58 -19.19 -6.33
N ASP A 148 24.79 -18.89 -6.76
CA ASP A 148 25.86 -19.87 -6.85
C ASP A 148 26.26 -20.41 -5.45
N ARG A 149 26.34 -19.52 -4.44
CA ARG A 149 26.59 -19.91 -3.03
C ARG A 149 25.43 -20.71 -2.44
N ALA A 150 24.19 -20.27 -2.65
CA ALA A 150 23.01 -20.97 -2.13
C ALA A 150 22.82 -22.36 -2.79
N LYS A 151 23.29 -22.56 -4.03
CA LYS A 151 23.33 -23.89 -4.67
C LYS A 151 24.44 -24.78 -4.11
N LYS A 152 25.58 -24.19 -3.80
CA LYS A 152 26.74 -24.93 -3.21
C LYS A 152 26.46 -25.37 -1.78
N GLU A 153 25.80 -24.50 -0.99
CA GLU A 153 25.51 -24.73 0.42
C GLU A 153 24.03 -24.37 0.71
N PRO A 154 23.07 -25.26 0.34
CA PRO A 154 21.64 -24.98 0.52
C PRO A 154 21.27 -24.77 1.99
N GLY A 155 20.42 -23.76 2.27
CA GLY A 155 19.94 -23.49 3.61
C GLY A 155 20.96 -22.89 4.57
N THR A 156 22.03 -22.25 4.07
CA THR A 156 23.03 -21.57 4.91
C THR A 156 22.91 -20.05 4.87
N ILE A 157 22.24 -19.50 3.87
CA ILE A 157 22.10 -18.04 3.71
C ILE A 157 20.77 -17.61 4.33
N SER A 158 20.84 -16.79 5.38
CA SER A 158 19.66 -16.21 6.03
C SER A 158 19.27 -14.89 5.38
N VAL A 159 17.95 -14.64 5.27
CA VAL A 159 17.37 -13.43 4.71
C VAL A 159 16.34 -12.83 5.64
N ALA A 160 16.57 -11.60 6.09
CA ALA A 160 15.59 -10.86 6.89
C ALA A 160 14.40 -10.45 6.01
N VAL A 161 13.19 -10.69 6.52
CA VAL A 161 11.91 -10.35 5.88
C VAL A 161 10.98 -9.70 6.90
N SER A 162 10.04 -8.86 6.46
CA SER A 162 9.15 -8.08 7.36
C SER A 162 8.03 -8.89 8.01
N GLY A 163 8.02 -10.20 7.86
CA GLY A 163 7.06 -11.14 8.47
C GLY A 163 6.64 -12.24 7.51
N VAL A 164 6.19 -13.37 8.05
CA VAL A 164 5.66 -14.49 7.26
C VAL A 164 4.41 -14.04 6.50
N GLY A 165 4.32 -14.32 5.19
CA GLY A 165 3.20 -13.86 4.35
C GLY A 165 3.26 -12.39 3.91
N ARG A 166 4.24 -11.61 4.40
CA ARG A 166 4.47 -10.25 3.90
C ARG A 166 5.17 -10.29 2.53
N MET A 167 5.08 -9.20 1.77
CA MET A 167 5.60 -9.15 0.39
C MET A 167 7.09 -9.50 0.31
N THR A 168 7.90 -9.08 1.29
CA THR A 168 9.32 -9.43 1.37
C THR A 168 9.55 -10.94 1.52
N HIS A 169 8.70 -11.63 2.30
CA HIS A 169 8.73 -13.09 2.44
C HIS A 169 8.29 -13.78 1.14
N LEU A 170 7.17 -13.34 0.54
CA LEU A 170 6.68 -13.90 -0.73
C LEU A 170 7.71 -13.73 -1.85
N THR A 171 8.39 -12.58 -1.90
CA THR A 171 9.50 -12.32 -2.83
C THR A 171 10.67 -13.26 -2.58
N SER A 172 11.02 -13.51 -1.32
CA SER A 172 12.07 -14.50 -0.98
C SER A 172 11.69 -15.90 -1.48
N ILE A 173 10.42 -16.31 -1.32
CA ILE A 173 9.93 -17.61 -1.82
C ILE A 173 9.97 -17.65 -3.35
N MET A 174 9.50 -16.61 -4.04
CA MET A 174 9.55 -16.50 -5.49
C MET A 174 11.00 -16.63 -6.00
N LEU A 175 11.93 -15.91 -5.38
CA LEU A 175 13.35 -15.95 -5.72
C LEU A 175 13.92 -17.38 -5.54
N GLN A 176 13.63 -18.03 -4.42
CA GLN A 176 14.06 -19.41 -4.16
C GLN A 176 13.55 -20.39 -5.21
N GLN A 177 12.29 -20.26 -5.59
CA GLN A 177 11.63 -21.15 -6.56
C GLN A 177 12.22 -20.99 -7.96
N GLN A 178 12.34 -19.75 -8.43
CA GLN A 178 12.82 -19.47 -9.78
C GLN A 178 14.32 -19.78 -9.94
N ALA A 179 15.11 -19.60 -8.88
CA ALA A 179 16.53 -19.90 -8.89
C ALA A 179 16.87 -21.35 -8.54
N GLY A 180 15.93 -22.13 -8.00
CA GLY A 180 16.18 -23.48 -7.50
C GLY A 180 17.16 -23.49 -6.32
N ILE A 181 16.99 -22.58 -5.36
CA ILE A 181 17.86 -22.42 -4.19
C ILE A 181 17.06 -22.51 -2.88
N THR A 182 17.76 -22.69 -1.76
CA THR A 182 17.18 -22.67 -0.43
C THR A 182 17.83 -21.57 0.40
N LEU A 183 17.01 -20.61 0.87
CA LEU A 183 17.37 -19.57 1.84
C LEU A 183 16.64 -19.81 3.16
N ILE A 184 17.08 -19.16 4.24
CA ILE A 184 16.41 -19.18 5.56
C ILE A 184 15.74 -17.83 5.79
N PRO A 185 14.41 -17.67 5.56
CA PRO A 185 13.73 -16.45 5.91
C PRO A 185 13.66 -16.25 7.42
N VAL A 186 14.07 -15.08 7.91
CA VAL A 186 14.02 -14.67 9.31
C VAL A 186 13.03 -13.50 9.44
N PRO A 187 11.86 -13.70 10.08
CA PRO A 187 10.82 -12.67 10.13
C PRO A 187 11.05 -11.63 11.22
N TYR A 188 10.89 -10.33 10.87
CA TYR A 188 10.95 -9.16 11.75
C TYR A 188 9.69 -8.32 11.57
N THR A 189 8.78 -8.30 12.55
CA THR A 189 7.44 -7.70 12.40
C THR A 189 7.32 -6.25 12.85
N GLY A 190 8.27 -5.76 13.67
CA GLY A 190 8.23 -4.43 14.27
C GLY A 190 8.84 -3.30 13.43
N GLY A 191 9.27 -3.59 12.20
CA GLY A 191 9.98 -2.65 11.33
C GLY A 191 11.44 -3.07 11.08
N PRO A 192 12.18 -2.36 10.20
CA PRO A 192 13.48 -2.82 9.71
C PRO A 192 14.64 -2.70 10.72
N SER A 193 14.48 -1.92 11.80
CA SER A 193 15.61 -1.62 12.71
C SER A 193 16.22 -2.86 13.35
N ALA A 194 15.40 -3.80 13.86
CA ALA A 194 15.89 -5.04 14.46
C ALA A 194 16.53 -5.96 13.41
N ALA A 195 15.94 -6.04 12.21
CA ALA A 195 16.48 -6.78 11.08
C ALA A 195 17.87 -6.25 10.69
N LEU A 196 18.01 -4.93 10.57
CA LEU A 196 19.28 -4.28 10.23
C LEU A 196 20.35 -4.52 11.29
N ALA A 197 20.00 -4.49 12.59
CA ALA A 197 20.96 -4.81 13.66
C ALA A 197 21.52 -6.23 13.51
N ASP A 198 20.69 -7.20 13.13
CA ASP A 198 21.13 -8.58 12.89
C ASP A 198 21.91 -8.75 11.58
N VAL A 199 21.57 -7.97 10.55
CA VAL A 199 22.36 -7.91 9.32
C VAL A 199 23.74 -7.31 9.61
N PHE A 200 23.84 -6.20 10.36
CA PHE A 200 25.12 -5.56 10.69
C PHE A 200 26.03 -6.47 11.50
N SER A 201 25.47 -7.20 12.46
CA SER A 201 26.26 -8.15 13.27
C SER A 201 26.65 -9.42 12.52
N GLY A 202 26.17 -9.63 11.29
CA GLY A 202 26.39 -10.83 10.50
C GLY A 202 25.57 -12.04 10.93
N ARG A 203 24.62 -11.90 11.88
CA ARG A 203 23.67 -12.97 12.24
C ARG A 203 22.73 -13.30 11.10
N VAL A 204 22.41 -12.32 10.28
CA VAL A 204 21.60 -12.47 9.06
C VAL A 204 22.43 -11.95 7.87
N ALA A 205 22.51 -12.72 6.81
CA ALA A 205 23.39 -12.41 5.68
C ALA A 205 22.86 -11.26 4.80
N MET A 206 21.54 -11.15 4.66
CA MET A 206 20.92 -10.17 3.77
C MET A 206 19.52 -9.78 4.25
N ILE A 207 19.00 -8.69 3.68
CA ILE A 207 17.61 -8.23 3.90
C ILE A 207 16.94 -8.00 2.55
N ILE A 208 15.66 -8.34 2.47
CA ILE A 208 14.74 -7.90 1.41
C ILE A 208 13.80 -6.86 2.03
N GLU A 209 13.88 -5.61 1.56
CA GLU A 209 13.08 -4.51 2.12
C GLU A 209 12.86 -3.42 1.07
N GLY A 210 11.86 -2.57 1.26
CA GLY A 210 11.71 -1.33 0.50
C GLY A 210 12.84 -0.34 0.83
N TYR A 211 13.21 0.50 -0.14
CA TYR A 211 14.40 1.34 0.00
C TYR A 211 14.35 2.30 1.20
N ALA A 212 13.20 2.91 1.49
CA ALA A 212 13.06 3.82 2.62
C ALA A 212 13.46 3.17 3.96
N GLY A 213 13.17 1.87 4.13
CA GLY A 213 13.50 1.15 5.36
C GLY A 213 14.98 0.89 5.56
N ILE A 214 15.80 0.99 4.52
CA ILE A 214 17.23 0.66 4.53
C ILE A 214 18.13 1.81 4.04
N ILE A 215 17.58 2.93 3.55
CA ILE A 215 18.33 4.03 2.95
C ILE A 215 19.46 4.56 3.85
N GLY A 216 19.20 4.72 5.13
CA GLY A 216 20.21 5.18 6.09
C GLY A 216 21.40 4.22 6.18
N SER A 217 21.13 2.93 6.18
CA SER A 217 22.16 1.87 6.27
C SER A 217 22.93 1.71 4.96
N VAL A 218 22.26 1.91 3.82
CA VAL A 218 22.92 1.96 2.49
C VAL A 218 23.85 3.16 2.41
N THR A 219 23.36 4.35 2.80
CA THR A 219 24.15 5.59 2.79
C THR A 219 25.35 5.52 3.73
N ALA A 220 25.19 4.86 4.88
CA ALA A 220 26.29 4.66 5.84
C ALA A 220 27.25 3.53 5.44
N GLY A 221 27.02 2.82 4.31
CA GLY A 221 27.84 1.71 3.85
C GLY A 221 27.70 0.44 4.72
N GLN A 222 26.71 0.38 5.61
CA GLN A 222 26.49 -0.75 6.51
C GLN A 222 25.86 -1.95 5.81
N VAL A 223 25.12 -1.71 4.73
CA VAL A 223 24.63 -2.72 3.79
C VAL A 223 24.89 -2.27 2.36
N LYS A 224 25.04 -3.24 1.47
CA LYS A 224 25.25 -3.03 0.03
C LYS A 224 24.05 -3.54 -0.75
N LEU A 225 23.48 -2.70 -1.62
CA LEU A 225 22.48 -3.13 -2.58
C LEU A 225 23.13 -4.03 -3.65
N ILE A 226 22.48 -5.15 -3.97
CA ILE A 226 22.91 -6.05 -5.06
C ILE A 226 21.87 -6.13 -6.20
N ALA A 227 20.61 -5.85 -5.94
CA ALA A 227 19.56 -5.78 -6.96
C ALA A 227 18.29 -5.12 -6.43
N THR A 228 17.39 -4.77 -7.36
CA THR A 228 15.98 -4.47 -7.07
C THR A 228 15.08 -5.52 -7.70
N THR A 229 13.89 -5.72 -7.12
CA THR A 229 12.85 -6.63 -7.66
C THR A 229 11.93 -5.96 -8.67
N ALA A 230 12.19 -4.71 -9.06
CA ALA A 230 11.45 -4.03 -10.11
C ALA A 230 11.51 -4.81 -11.43
N ALA A 231 10.45 -4.71 -12.25
CA ALA A 231 10.41 -5.36 -13.57
C ALA A 231 11.48 -4.78 -14.53
N HIS A 232 11.83 -3.50 -14.35
CA HIS A 232 12.83 -2.78 -15.14
C HIS A 232 13.72 -1.97 -14.21
N ARG A 233 14.91 -1.58 -14.68
CA ARG A 233 15.79 -0.70 -13.91
C ARG A 233 15.11 0.61 -13.57
N LEU A 234 15.26 1.03 -12.32
CA LEU A 234 14.68 2.26 -11.81
C LEU A 234 15.52 3.47 -12.20
N SER A 235 14.90 4.59 -12.52
CA SER A 235 15.59 5.83 -12.97
C SER A 235 16.56 6.37 -11.91
N GLU A 236 16.21 6.24 -10.65
CA GLU A 236 17.01 6.65 -9.48
C GLU A 236 18.15 5.67 -9.14
N PHE A 237 18.10 4.44 -9.70
CA PHE A 237 19.04 3.35 -9.43
C PHE A 237 19.54 2.69 -10.72
N ARG A 238 19.96 3.51 -11.70
CA ARG A 238 20.32 3.05 -13.06
C ARG A 238 21.41 1.97 -13.09
N ASP A 239 22.36 2.05 -12.16
CA ASP A 239 23.47 1.11 -12.07
C ASP A 239 23.12 -0.16 -11.29
N LEU A 240 21.99 -0.17 -10.57
CA LEU A 240 21.53 -1.33 -9.82
C LEU A 240 20.74 -2.26 -10.75
N PRO A 241 21.18 -3.53 -10.93
CA PRO A 241 20.48 -4.49 -11.76
C PRO A 241 19.13 -4.88 -11.12
N THR A 242 18.20 -5.37 -11.95
CA THR A 242 17.03 -6.07 -11.44
C THR A 242 17.36 -7.54 -11.18
N VAL A 243 16.61 -8.16 -10.26
CA VAL A 243 16.72 -9.61 -10.03
C VAL A 243 16.39 -10.37 -11.31
N ALA A 244 15.41 -9.90 -12.10
CA ALA A 244 14.97 -10.50 -13.35
C ALA A 244 16.08 -10.58 -14.42
N GLU A 245 17.09 -9.70 -14.39
CA GLU A 245 18.25 -9.76 -15.29
C GLU A 245 19.11 -11.01 -15.04
N THR A 246 19.07 -11.58 -13.82
CA THR A 246 19.80 -12.80 -13.45
C THR A 246 18.89 -14.02 -13.35
N ILE A 247 17.67 -13.82 -12.83
CA ILE A 247 16.67 -14.87 -12.60
C ILE A 247 15.38 -14.43 -13.31
N PRO A 248 15.16 -14.80 -14.57
CA PRO A 248 13.96 -14.46 -15.32
C PRO A 248 12.69 -14.87 -14.57
N GLY A 249 11.67 -14.02 -14.61
CA GLY A 249 10.40 -14.25 -13.94
C GLY A 249 10.34 -13.80 -12.46
N VAL A 250 11.45 -13.34 -11.88
CA VAL A 250 11.44 -12.73 -10.55
C VAL A 250 11.27 -11.22 -10.67
N ALA A 251 10.03 -10.78 -10.69
CA ALA A 251 9.67 -9.38 -10.54
C ALA A 251 8.57 -9.29 -9.47
N ALA A 252 8.76 -8.45 -8.47
CA ALA A 252 7.85 -8.28 -7.36
C ALA A 252 7.86 -6.84 -6.88
N SER A 253 6.69 -6.26 -6.69
CA SER A 253 6.56 -4.94 -6.08
C SER A 253 5.61 -5.04 -4.90
N GLY A 254 5.99 -4.47 -3.76
CA GLY A 254 5.01 -4.05 -2.80
C GLY A 254 4.25 -2.84 -3.35
N TRP A 255 3.13 -2.54 -2.74
CA TRP A 255 2.37 -1.32 -3.00
C TRP A 255 1.54 -0.99 -1.76
N PHE A 256 1.07 0.23 -1.70
CA PHE A 256 0.12 0.65 -0.67
C PHE A 256 -0.93 1.59 -1.26
N MET A 257 -2.08 1.58 -0.64
CA MET A 257 -3.23 2.33 -1.07
C MET A 257 -3.92 2.98 0.13
N ILE A 258 -4.95 3.74 -0.12
CA ILE A 258 -5.85 4.25 0.91
C ILE A 258 -7.24 3.65 0.71
N ALA A 259 -7.85 3.24 1.81
CA ALA A 259 -9.18 2.67 1.87
C ALA A 259 -9.95 3.23 3.08
N ALA A 260 -11.26 3.04 3.10
CA ALA A 260 -12.11 3.35 4.24
C ALA A 260 -12.96 2.13 4.62
N PRO A 261 -13.45 2.03 5.86
CA PRO A 261 -14.44 1.04 6.25
C PRO A 261 -15.69 1.10 5.37
N VAL A 262 -16.28 -0.05 5.08
CA VAL A 262 -17.60 -0.11 4.40
C VAL A 262 -18.64 0.70 5.19
N GLY A 263 -19.48 1.42 4.48
CA GLY A 263 -20.44 2.36 5.07
C GLY A 263 -19.99 3.82 5.11
N THR A 264 -18.73 4.10 4.78
CA THR A 264 -18.25 5.49 4.63
C THR A 264 -19.02 6.18 3.51
N PRO A 265 -19.57 7.40 3.74
CA PRO A 265 -20.39 8.09 2.76
C PRO A 265 -19.69 8.33 1.42
N ALA A 266 -20.38 8.03 0.32
CA ALA A 266 -19.83 8.17 -1.03
C ALA A 266 -19.27 9.59 -1.33
N PRO A 267 -19.86 10.71 -0.88
CA PRO A 267 -19.27 12.04 -1.08
C PRO A 267 -17.90 12.19 -0.40
N ILE A 268 -17.68 11.55 0.77
CA ILE A 268 -16.40 11.56 1.47
C ILE A 268 -15.38 10.74 0.69
N ILE A 269 -15.74 9.54 0.23
CA ILE A 269 -14.87 8.71 -0.62
C ILE A 269 -14.43 9.49 -1.87
N ALA A 270 -15.38 10.11 -2.58
CA ALA A 270 -15.10 10.91 -3.77
C ALA A 270 -14.16 12.09 -3.48
N LYS A 271 -14.40 12.81 -2.37
CA LYS A 271 -13.55 13.94 -1.95
C LYS A 271 -12.11 13.48 -1.63
N VAL A 272 -11.98 12.44 -0.81
CA VAL A 272 -10.63 11.92 -0.44
C VAL A 272 -9.92 11.37 -1.66
N SER A 273 -10.61 10.67 -2.57
CA SER A 273 -10.04 10.15 -3.81
C SER A 273 -9.51 11.27 -4.72
N ALA A 274 -10.29 12.35 -4.89
CA ALA A 274 -9.83 13.51 -5.66
C ALA A 274 -8.60 14.17 -5.04
N ASP A 275 -8.56 14.30 -3.71
CA ASP A 275 -7.42 14.88 -2.99
C ASP A 275 -6.18 13.99 -3.06
N VAL A 276 -6.34 12.68 -2.90
CA VAL A 276 -5.27 11.70 -3.09
C VAL A 276 -4.70 11.79 -4.50
N THR A 277 -5.58 11.81 -5.53
CA THR A 277 -5.16 11.96 -6.93
C THR A 277 -4.33 13.23 -7.14
N LYS A 278 -4.75 14.35 -6.53
CA LYS A 278 -4.00 15.61 -6.58
C LYS A 278 -2.63 15.48 -5.94
N VAL A 279 -2.54 14.88 -4.74
CA VAL A 279 -1.30 14.71 -3.99
C VAL A 279 -0.33 13.77 -4.71
N VAL A 280 -0.78 12.60 -5.17
CA VAL A 280 0.09 11.62 -5.83
C VAL A 280 0.54 12.07 -7.23
N ASN A 281 -0.13 13.07 -7.83
CA ASN A 281 0.27 13.68 -9.09
C ASN A 281 1.15 14.92 -8.93
N ASP A 282 1.29 15.43 -7.71
CA ASP A 282 2.18 16.55 -7.43
C ASP A 282 3.65 16.17 -7.69
N LEU A 283 4.37 17.03 -8.42
CA LEU A 283 5.75 16.74 -8.86
C LEU A 283 6.73 16.63 -7.68
N GLU A 284 6.55 17.44 -6.64
CA GLU A 284 7.43 17.39 -5.47
C GLU A 284 7.16 16.12 -4.65
N ILE A 285 5.91 15.69 -4.55
CA ILE A 285 5.56 14.44 -3.90
C ILE A 285 6.10 13.24 -4.69
N LYS A 286 5.96 13.26 -6.02
CA LYS A 286 6.57 12.24 -6.90
C LYS A 286 8.08 12.14 -6.68
N LYS A 287 8.79 13.26 -6.66
CA LYS A 287 10.24 13.27 -6.40
C LYS A 287 10.59 12.76 -5.00
N ARG A 288 9.87 13.21 -3.97
CA ARG A 288 10.10 12.76 -2.59
C ARG A 288 9.88 11.26 -2.44
N LEU A 289 8.85 10.71 -3.05
CA LEU A 289 8.56 9.28 -3.02
C LEU A 289 9.56 8.48 -3.86
N ALA A 290 9.91 8.92 -5.06
CA ALA A 290 10.91 8.28 -5.90
C ALA A 290 12.30 8.21 -5.21
N ALA A 291 12.69 9.27 -4.48
CA ALA A 291 13.94 9.29 -3.71
C ALA A 291 14.01 8.21 -2.62
N ILE A 292 12.87 7.69 -2.18
CA ILE A 292 12.75 6.59 -1.21
C ILE A 292 12.33 5.26 -1.87
N GLY A 293 12.41 5.15 -3.18
CA GLY A 293 12.07 3.94 -3.93
C GLY A 293 10.58 3.64 -4.01
N SER A 294 9.73 4.67 -3.92
CA SER A 294 8.27 4.56 -4.06
C SER A 294 7.81 5.37 -5.28
N TYR A 295 6.97 4.77 -6.12
CA TYR A 295 6.57 5.35 -7.41
C TYR A 295 5.06 5.50 -7.48
N THR A 296 4.58 6.74 -7.53
CA THR A 296 3.15 7.03 -7.55
C THR A 296 2.53 6.74 -8.91
N ASN A 297 1.34 6.18 -8.87
CA ASN A 297 0.45 6.01 -10.01
C ASN A 297 -0.99 6.28 -9.55
N ALA A 298 -1.58 7.39 -10.02
CA ALA A 298 -2.93 7.74 -9.63
C ALA A 298 -3.93 6.73 -10.21
N MET A 299 -4.77 6.16 -9.36
CA MET A 299 -5.87 5.27 -9.74
C MET A 299 -7.15 5.73 -9.06
N THR A 300 -8.25 5.69 -9.79
CA THR A 300 -9.60 5.85 -9.24
C THR A 300 -9.93 4.72 -8.26
N PRO A 301 -10.98 4.84 -7.44
CA PRO A 301 -11.45 3.75 -6.57
C PRO A 301 -11.68 2.44 -7.35
N GLN A 302 -12.33 2.51 -8.52
CA GLN A 302 -12.62 1.36 -9.38
C GLN A 302 -11.36 0.71 -9.98
N GLU A 303 -10.42 1.54 -10.45
CA GLU A 303 -9.14 1.05 -10.95
C GLU A 303 -8.31 0.42 -9.84
N THR A 304 -8.34 0.99 -8.62
CA THR A 304 -7.67 0.44 -7.44
C THR A 304 -8.26 -0.93 -7.05
N GLU A 305 -9.59 -1.06 -7.07
CA GLU A 305 -10.28 -2.33 -6.81
C GLU A 305 -9.89 -3.41 -7.83
N ALA A 306 -9.94 -3.06 -9.12
CA ALA A 306 -9.55 -3.97 -10.21
C ALA A 306 -8.07 -4.38 -10.11
N PHE A 307 -7.19 -3.44 -9.75
CA PHE A 307 -5.78 -3.71 -9.52
C PHE A 307 -5.56 -4.70 -8.37
N VAL A 308 -6.23 -4.51 -7.22
CA VAL A 308 -6.15 -5.42 -6.08
C VAL A 308 -6.60 -6.83 -6.46
N ALA A 309 -7.72 -6.97 -7.18
CA ALA A 309 -8.22 -8.27 -7.65
C ALA A 309 -7.19 -8.98 -8.54
N LYS A 310 -6.59 -8.26 -9.49
CA LYS A 310 -5.54 -8.78 -10.37
C LYS A 310 -4.30 -9.21 -9.58
N GLU A 311 -3.89 -8.45 -8.59
CA GLU A 311 -2.77 -8.78 -7.73
C GLU A 311 -3.04 -10.08 -6.93
N GLN A 312 -4.26 -10.25 -6.41
CA GLN A 312 -4.66 -11.49 -5.73
C GLN A 312 -4.50 -12.71 -6.65
N GLU A 313 -4.95 -12.61 -7.90
CA GLU A 313 -4.78 -13.67 -8.89
C GLU A 313 -3.31 -13.95 -9.21
N THR A 314 -2.52 -12.91 -9.39
CA THR A 314 -1.08 -12.99 -9.72
C THR A 314 -0.29 -13.72 -8.64
N TRP A 315 -0.58 -13.46 -7.36
CA TRP A 315 0.14 -14.04 -6.24
C TRP A 315 -0.40 -15.39 -5.77
N LEU A 316 -1.58 -15.80 -6.22
CA LEU A 316 -2.23 -17.04 -5.78
C LEU A 316 -1.33 -18.29 -5.91
N PRO A 317 -0.54 -18.51 -7.00
CA PRO A 317 0.35 -19.67 -7.11
C PRO A 317 1.45 -19.71 -6.06
N VAL A 318 1.98 -18.54 -5.66
CA VAL A 318 3.01 -18.43 -4.60
C VAL A 318 2.37 -18.69 -3.24
N LEU A 319 1.18 -18.13 -2.98
CA LEU A 319 0.46 -18.25 -1.71
C LEU A 319 0.02 -19.68 -1.41
N GLN A 320 -0.42 -20.44 -2.42
CA GLN A 320 -0.77 -21.86 -2.28
C GLN A 320 0.38 -22.75 -1.81
N ARG A 321 1.62 -22.31 -1.97
CA ARG A 321 2.81 -23.01 -1.49
C ARG A 321 3.17 -22.62 -0.07
N VAL A 322 2.98 -21.33 0.28
CA VAL A 322 3.17 -20.84 1.66
C VAL A 322 2.22 -21.58 2.63
N SER A 323 0.98 -21.78 2.23
CA SER A 323 -0.03 -22.45 3.08
C SER A 323 0.21 -23.96 3.29
N LYS A 324 1.19 -24.57 2.60
CA LYS A 324 1.56 -25.98 2.72
C LYS A 324 2.83 -26.21 3.55
N GLN A 325 3.49 -25.14 3.94
CA GLN A 325 4.65 -25.14 4.85
C GLN A 325 4.21 -24.87 6.29
#